data_07ec7b39d32a261ac0a6aa56d645f1a9
#
_entry.id   07ec7b39d32a261ac0a6aa56d645f1a9
#
_cell.length_a   1.000
_cell.length_b   1.000
_cell.length_c   1.000
_cell.angle_alpha   90.00
_cell.angle_beta   90.00
_cell.angle_gamma   90.00
#
_symmetry.space_group_name_H-M   'P 1'
#
loop_
_entity.id
_entity.type
_entity.pdbx_description
1 polymer ?
#
loop_
_entity_poly.entity_id
_entity_poly.type
_entity_poly.pdbx_seq_one_letter_code
_entity_poly.pdbx_strand_id
1 'polypeptide(L)'
;TFLLNHISKKVKIINNPSAVRNVSEKLFSINFMRYMPPTLISENLNEIRNFFKRYKAVVAKPINGFSGNNVILLKTFNANKIKKLIKTHNHVFFQKFLPGVSKGDKRVFIIKGKIVGAISRVPKKGSILSNMSKGALAKLTKLTKKEVKASKVIGKLLFKNKIYFAGIDFVQEKLIGDINVTSPTGLAAYKDLS
;
A
#
# COMPACT_ATOMS: atom_id res chain seq x y z
N THR A 1 -4.78 8.51 17.05
CA THR A 1 -3.99 7.43 17.73
C THR A 1 -3.38 7.86 19.06
N PHE A 2 -3.02 9.14 19.26
CA PHE A 2 -2.48 9.60 20.57
C PHE A 2 -3.49 9.41 21.70
N LEU A 3 -4.75 9.78 21.50
CA LEU A 3 -5.81 9.60 22.51
C LEU A 3 -5.99 8.15 22.95
N LEU A 4 -5.72 7.19 22.08
CA LEU A 4 -5.82 5.75 22.39
C LEU A 4 -4.81 5.30 23.48
N ASN A 5 -3.72 6.06 23.70
CA ASN A 5 -2.78 5.76 24.78
C ASN A 5 -3.36 6.02 26.18
N HIS A 6 -4.42 6.84 26.28
CA HIS A 6 -5.09 7.19 27.52
C HIS A 6 -6.26 6.28 27.87
N ILE A 7 -6.59 5.31 26.99
CA ILE A 7 -7.60 4.30 27.27
C ILE A 7 -7.08 3.35 28.36
N SER A 8 -7.98 2.93 29.26
CA SER A 8 -7.66 1.98 30.32
C SER A 8 -6.93 0.75 29.78
N LYS A 9 -5.88 0.31 30.50
CA LYS A 9 -5.11 -0.90 30.19
C LYS A 9 -5.95 -2.20 30.19
N LYS A 10 -7.14 -2.15 30.79
CA LYS A 10 -8.12 -3.25 30.74
C LYS A 10 -8.73 -3.45 29.34
N VAL A 11 -8.72 -2.41 28.49
CA VAL A 11 -9.23 -2.47 27.11
C VAL A 11 -8.12 -2.96 26.18
N LYS A 12 -8.38 -4.06 25.49
CA LYS A 12 -7.46 -4.57 24.46
C LYS A 12 -7.61 -3.76 23.17
N ILE A 13 -6.53 -3.09 22.75
CA ILE A 13 -6.49 -2.32 21.50
C ILE A 13 -5.62 -3.05 20.49
N ILE A 14 -6.16 -3.34 19.31
CA ILE A 14 -5.47 -3.91 18.17
C ILE A 14 -5.59 -2.94 16.97
N ASN A 15 -4.49 -2.48 16.42
CA ASN A 15 -3.08 -2.68 16.80
C ASN A 15 -2.68 -1.71 17.91
N ASN A 16 -1.49 -1.95 18.51
CA ASN A 16 -0.93 -1.03 19.51
C ASN A 16 -0.81 0.39 18.91
N PRO A 17 -1.35 1.44 19.56
CA PRO A 17 -1.39 2.79 19.00
C PRO A 17 -0.02 3.39 18.70
N SER A 18 0.98 3.13 19.54
CA SER A 18 2.35 3.59 19.34
C SER A 18 3.01 2.86 18.16
N ALA A 19 2.76 1.56 18.02
CA ALA A 19 3.24 0.78 16.90
C ALA A 19 2.65 1.29 15.56
N VAL A 20 1.35 1.60 15.52
CA VAL A 20 0.68 2.17 14.33
C VAL A 20 1.30 3.51 13.93
N ARG A 21 1.65 4.37 14.90
CA ARG A 21 2.32 5.65 14.60
C ARG A 21 3.72 5.45 14.00
N ASN A 22 4.44 4.43 14.45
CA ASN A 22 5.81 4.13 13.99
C ASN A 22 5.85 3.34 12.68
N VAL A 23 4.77 2.65 12.33
CA VAL A 23 4.63 1.90 11.08
C VAL A 23 3.77 2.69 10.10
N SER A 24 4.37 3.71 9.48
CA SER A 24 3.71 4.47 8.40
C SER A 24 3.39 3.55 7.22
N GLU A 25 2.12 3.56 6.78
CA GLU A 25 1.61 2.63 5.75
C GLU A 25 2.45 2.57 4.48
N LYS A 26 3.01 3.71 4.03
CA LYS A 26 3.85 3.76 2.82
C LYS A 26 5.34 3.72 3.14
N LEU A 27 5.83 4.57 4.07
CA LEU A 27 7.26 4.63 4.36
C LEU A 27 7.81 3.31 4.91
N PHE A 28 7.05 2.60 5.72
CA PHE A 28 7.49 1.31 6.24
C PHE A 28 7.77 0.28 5.13
N SER A 29 7.10 0.43 3.97
CA SER A 29 7.32 -0.44 2.81
C SER A 29 8.73 -0.35 2.22
N ILE A 30 9.48 0.73 2.49
CA ILE A 30 10.87 0.91 2.04
C ILE A 30 11.77 -0.23 2.55
N ASN A 31 11.49 -0.79 3.71
CA ASN A 31 12.20 -1.97 4.22
C ASN A 31 12.09 -3.19 3.28
N PHE A 32 11.19 -3.13 2.30
CA PHE A 32 10.86 -4.23 1.40
C PHE A 32 11.01 -3.86 -0.08
N MET A 33 11.86 -2.89 -0.42
CA MET A 33 12.04 -2.39 -1.80
C MET A 33 12.32 -3.49 -2.83
N ARG A 34 12.99 -4.58 -2.42
CA ARG A 34 13.23 -5.75 -3.30
C ARG A 34 11.95 -6.43 -3.80
N TYR A 35 10.84 -6.28 -3.08
CA TYR A 35 9.52 -6.81 -3.47
C TYR A 35 8.65 -5.78 -4.18
N MET A 36 9.05 -4.51 -4.17
CA MET A 36 8.32 -3.41 -4.80
C MET A 36 8.66 -3.29 -6.30
N PRO A 37 7.81 -2.63 -7.10
CA PRO A 37 8.25 -2.11 -8.39
C PRO A 37 9.32 -1.04 -8.16
N PRO A 38 10.11 -0.68 -9.18
CA PRO A 38 11.01 0.46 -9.09
C PRO A 38 10.31 1.68 -8.51
N THR A 39 10.89 2.23 -7.43
CA THR A 39 10.31 3.31 -6.64
C THR A 39 11.40 4.36 -6.37
N LEU A 40 11.05 5.63 -6.49
CA LEU A 40 11.88 6.79 -6.17
C LEU A 40 11.12 7.68 -5.18
N ILE A 41 11.83 8.15 -4.16
CA ILE A 41 11.37 9.21 -3.27
C ILE A 41 12.36 10.33 -3.43
N SER A 42 11.95 11.43 -4.04
CA SER A 42 12.83 12.57 -4.30
C SER A 42 12.02 13.82 -4.57
N GLU A 43 12.60 14.97 -4.24
CA GLU A 43 12.13 16.29 -4.63
C GLU A 43 12.95 16.87 -5.80
N ASN A 44 14.05 16.22 -6.15
CA ASN A 44 14.92 16.64 -7.23
C ASN A 44 14.29 16.32 -8.59
N LEU A 45 13.96 17.39 -9.33
CA LEU A 45 13.30 17.25 -10.64
C LEU A 45 14.14 16.49 -11.68
N ASN A 46 15.48 16.54 -11.60
CA ASN A 46 16.34 15.84 -12.53
C ASN A 46 16.31 14.33 -12.27
N GLU A 47 16.33 13.91 -11.01
CA GLU A 47 16.16 12.49 -10.63
C GLU A 47 14.80 11.97 -11.07
N ILE A 48 13.74 12.75 -10.81
CA ILE A 48 12.37 12.38 -11.20
C ILE A 48 12.26 12.30 -12.73
N ARG A 49 12.88 13.26 -13.48
CA ARG A 49 12.93 13.23 -14.95
C ARG A 49 13.63 11.97 -15.47
N ASN A 50 14.77 11.60 -14.87
CA ASN A 50 15.52 10.41 -15.24
C ASN A 50 14.71 9.13 -14.94
N PHE A 51 13.98 9.10 -13.84
CA PHE A 51 13.06 8.01 -13.50
C PHE A 51 11.96 7.87 -14.55
N PHE A 52 11.36 8.98 -15.01
CA PHE A 52 10.38 8.98 -16.10
C PHE A 52 10.97 8.52 -17.43
N LYS A 53 12.17 8.97 -17.78
CA LYS A 53 12.86 8.52 -19.01
C LYS A 53 12.99 6.99 -19.02
N ARG A 54 13.30 6.38 -17.87
CA ARG A 54 13.50 4.95 -17.72
C ARG A 54 12.20 4.15 -17.73
N TYR A 55 11.15 4.64 -17.05
CA TYR A 55 9.94 3.82 -16.80
C TYR A 55 8.69 4.28 -17.56
N LYS A 56 8.76 5.39 -18.30
CA LYS A 56 7.70 5.94 -19.17
C LYS A 56 6.46 6.36 -18.40
N ALA A 57 5.71 5.40 -17.81
CA ALA A 57 4.52 5.65 -17.00
C ALA A 57 4.83 5.47 -15.51
N VAL A 58 4.47 6.46 -14.71
CA VAL A 58 4.79 6.53 -13.28
C VAL A 58 3.54 6.87 -12.48
N VAL A 59 3.35 6.21 -11.36
CA VAL A 59 2.32 6.56 -10.38
C VAL A 59 2.96 7.43 -9.31
N ALA A 60 2.43 8.63 -9.10
CA ALA A 60 2.79 9.51 -8.01
C ALA A 60 1.82 9.30 -6.84
N LYS A 61 2.35 9.07 -5.64
CA LYS A 61 1.57 8.79 -4.42
C LYS A 61 2.10 9.67 -3.28
N PRO A 62 1.29 10.55 -2.69
CA PRO A 62 1.68 11.24 -1.45
C PRO A 62 1.97 10.23 -0.34
N ILE A 63 3.05 10.47 0.43
CA ILE A 63 3.43 9.57 1.54
C ILE A 63 2.34 9.50 2.60
N ASN A 64 1.75 10.63 2.95
CA ASN A 64 0.72 10.75 3.97
C ASN A 64 -0.72 10.55 3.43
N GLY A 65 -0.87 10.13 2.16
CA GLY A 65 -2.18 9.87 1.56
C GLY A 65 -2.76 8.51 2.00
N PHE A 66 -4.08 8.41 2.12
CA PHE A 66 -4.83 7.19 2.44
C PHE A 66 -5.98 6.98 1.44
N SER A 67 -6.52 5.77 1.40
CA SER A 67 -7.67 5.41 0.55
C SER A 67 -7.50 5.69 -0.95
N GLY A 68 -6.26 5.72 -1.47
CA GLY A 68 -5.98 6.04 -2.87
C GLY A 68 -6.19 7.52 -3.23
N ASN A 69 -6.44 8.40 -2.24
CA ASN A 69 -6.57 9.83 -2.50
C ASN A 69 -5.24 10.39 -2.99
N ASN A 70 -5.32 11.24 -4.03
CA ASN A 70 -4.18 11.89 -4.67
C ASN A 70 -3.15 10.91 -5.30
N VAL A 71 -3.56 9.66 -5.58
CA VAL A 71 -2.78 8.75 -6.41
C VAL A 71 -2.99 9.12 -7.88
N ILE A 72 -1.93 9.51 -8.57
CA ILE A 72 -2.01 10.06 -9.93
C ILE A 72 -1.13 9.24 -10.86
N LEU A 73 -1.72 8.76 -11.97
CA LEU A 73 -0.96 8.21 -13.08
C LEU A 73 -0.43 9.35 -13.96
N LEU A 74 0.87 9.39 -14.11
CA LEU A 74 1.59 10.31 -14.97
C LEU A 74 2.17 9.52 -16.14
N LYS A 75 1.66 9.75 -17.34
CA LYS A 75 2.14 9.09 -18.58
C LYS A 75 3.32 9.82 -19.21
N THR A 76 3.52 11.08 -18.85
CA THR A 76 4.61 11.94 -19.33
C THR A 76 5.16 12.77 -18.18
N PHE A 77 6.44 13.15 -18.29
CA PHE A 77 7.03 14.07 -17.34
C PHE A 77 6.47 15.50 -17.54
N ASN A 78 5.93 16.06 -16.46
CA ASN A 78 5.46 17.44 -16.43
C ASN A 78 5.99 18.11 -15.16
N ALA A 79 6.99 18.96 -15.30
CA ALA A 79 7.67 19.61 -14.18
C ALA A 79 6.72 20.43 -13.31
N ASN A 80 5.81 21.21 -13.90
CA ASN A 80 4.87 22.06 -13.16
C ASN A 80 3.90 21.23 -12.32
N LYS A 81 3.36 20.15 -12.90
CA LYS A 81 2.48 19.24 -12.18
C LYS A 81 3.21 18.55 -11.03
N ILE A 82 4.46 18.13 -11.24
CA ILE A 82 5.29 17.47 -10.22
C ILE A 82 5.64 18.45 -9.11
N LYS A 83 6.08 19.69 -9.43
CA LYS A 83 6.33 20.75 -8.44
C LYS A 83 5.10 21.03 -7.59
N LYS A 84 3.90 21.12 -8.22
CA LYS A 84 2.64 21.34 -7.51
C LYS A 84 2.34 20.17 -6.55
N LEU A 85 2.55 18.91 -6.97
CA LEU A 85 2.37 17.74 -6.11
C LEU A 85 3.30 17.77 -4.90
N ILE A 86 4.59 18.06 -5.11
CA ILE A 86 5.59 18.15 -4.04
C ILE A 86 5.22 19.30 -3.09
N LYS A 87 4.91 20.50 -3.61
CA LYS A 87 4.50 21.64 -2.78
C LYS A 87 3.26 21.35 -1.93
N THR A 88 2.29 20.58 -2.48
CA THR A 88 1.03 20.26 -1.77
C THR A 88 1.21 19.17 -0.71
N HIS A 89 2.09 18.20 -0.97
CA HIS A 89 2.16 16.96 -0.18
C HIS A 89 3.51 16.75 0.51
N ASN A 90 4.47 17.63 0.35
CA ASN A 90 5.87 17.56 0.78
C ASN A 90 6.61 16.37 0.18
N HIS A 91 6.28 15.15 0.57
CA HIS A 91 6.96 13.95 0.12
C HIS A 91 6.05 13.08 -0.74
N VAL A 92 6.57 12.65 -1.90
CA VAL A 92 5.85 11.88 -2.91
C VAL A 92 6.66 10.66 -3.32
N PHE A 93 6.03 9.51 -3.36
CA PHE A 93 6.54 8.32 -4.03
C PHE A 93 6.30 8.44 -5.53
N PHE A 94 7.32 8.22 -6.32
CA PHE A 94 7.23 7.98 -7.76
C PHE A 94 7.52 6.51 -8.01
N GLN A 95 6.56 5.78 -8.51
CA GLN A 95 6.65 4.34 -8.66
C GLN A 95 6.33 3.94 -10.11
N LYS A 96 7.11 3.00 -10.68
CA LYS A 96 6.81 2.45 -12.02
C LYS A 96 5.36 1.96 -12.04
N PHE A 97 4.59 2.41 -13.03
CA PHE A 97 3.22 1.95 -13.23
C PHE A 97 3.20 0.47 -13.62
N LEU A 98 2.27 -0.27 -13.02
CA LEU A 98 2.03 -1.68 -13.30
C LEU A 98 0.68 -1.81 -14.04
N PRO A 99 0.67 -2.11 -15.34
CA PRO A 99 -0.58 -2.21 -16.12
C PRO A 99 -1.59 -3.24 -15.59
N GLY A 100 -1.08 -4.27 -14.91
CA GLY A 100 -1.93 -5.30 -14.29
C GLY A 100 -2.89 -4.80 -13.22
N VAL A 101 -2.76 -3.55 -12.76
CA VAL A 101 -3.73 -2.95 -11.81
C VAL A 101 -5.16 -2.94 -12.37
N SER A 102 -5.34 -2.92 -13.69
CA SER A 102 -6.65 -3.02 -14.34
C SER A 102 -7.36 -4.36 -14.06
N LYS A 103 -6.58 -5.42 -13.79
CA LYS A 103 -7.09 -6.75 -13.40
C LYS A 103 -7.32 -6.87 -11.89
N GLY A 104 -6.99 -5.81 -11.14
CA GLY A 104 -7.10 -5.73 -9.70
C GLY A 104 -5.77 -5.84 -8.97
N ASP A 105 -5.83 -5.54 -7.70
CA ASP A 105 -4.78 -5.85 -6.74
C ASP A 105 -5.18 -7.04 -5.87
N LYS A 106 -4.22 -7.59 -5.11
CA LYS A 106 -4.47 -8.60 -4.11
C LYS A 106 -4.18 -8.01 -2.74
N ARG A 107 -5.17 -8.04 -1.85
CA ARG A 107 -4.99 -7.75 -0.42
C ARG A 107 -4.77 -9.03 0.35
N VAL A 108 -3.60 -9.16 0.96
CA VAL A 108 -3.24 -10.26 1.84
C VAL A 108 -3.48 -9.85 3.28
N PHE A 109 -4.23 -10.64 4.02
CA PHE A 109 -4.46 -10.42 5.45
C PHE A 109 -3.39 -11.12 6.28
N ILE A 110 -2.77 -10.35 7.18
CA ILE A 110 -1.74 -10.82 8.11
C ILE A 110 -2.28 -10.67 9.53
N ILE A 111 -2.32 -11.77 10.27
CA ILE A 111 -2.65 -11.79 11.70
C ILE A 111 -1.50 -12.44 12.47
N LYS A 112 -1.02 -11.77 13.52
CA LYS A 112 0.12 -12.23 14.33
C LYS A 112 1.32 -12.69 13.48
N GLY A 113 1.63 -11.94 12.40
CA GLY A 113 2.72 -12.24 11.49
C GLY A 113 2.48 -13.36 10.47
N LYS A 114 1.32 -14.02 10.51
CA LYS A 114 0.95 -15.14 9.62
C LYS A 114 -0.06 -14.72 8.56
N ILE A 115 0.04 -15.28 7.37
CA ILE A 115 -0.96 -15.11 6.31
C ILE A 115 -2.21 -15.89 6.71
N VAL A 116 -3.36 -15.23 6.74
CA VAL A 116 -4.65 -15.87 7.05
C VAL A 116 -5.60 -15.96 5.86
N GLY A 117 -5.36 -15.16 4.83
CA GLY A 117 -6.17 -15.18 3.62
C GLY A 117 -5.82 -14.05 2.66
N ALA A 118 -6.47 -14.04 1.51
CA ALA A 118 -6.32 -12.99 0.52
C ALA A 118 -7.57 -12.82 -0.33
N ILE A 119 -7.83 -11.59 -0.74
CA ILE A 119 -8.82 -11.24 -1.75
C ILE A 119 -8.18 -10.52 -2.92
N SER A 120 -8.72 -10.71 -4.11
CA SER A 120 -8.48 -9.82 -5.25
C SER A 120 -9.55 -8.72 -5.24
N ARG A 121 -9.13 -7.47 -5.44
CA ARG A 121 -10.03 -6.31 -5.53
C ARG A 121 -9.96 -5.77 -6.96
N VAL A 122 -11.00 -6.04 -7.72
CA VAL A 122 -11.06 -5.64 -9.13
C VAL A 122 -11.67 -4.25 -9.23
N PRO A 123 -10.94 -3.24 -9.75
CA PRO A 123 -11.44 -1.88 -9.89
C PRO A 123 -12.57 -1.80 -10.90
N LYS A 124 -13.39 -0.74 -10.82
CA LYS A 124 -14.34 -0.40 -11.88
C LYS A 124 -13.59 -0.14 -13.20
N LYS A 125 -14.23 -0.43 -14.32
CA LYS A 125 -13.67 -0.19 -15.67
C LYS A 125 -13.15 1.26 -15.78
N GLY A 126 -11.90 1.41 -16.23
CA GLY A 126 -11.25 2.73 -16.38
C GLY A 126 -10.58 3.27 -15.11
N SER A 127 -10.75 2.64 -13.95
CA SER A 127 -10.08 3.04 -12.70
C SER A 127 -8.77 2.28 -12.50
N ILE A 128 -7.79 2.95 -11.84
CA ILE A 128 -6.57 2.34 -11.31
C ILE A 128 -6.65 2.12 -9.80
N LEU A 129 -7.79 2.46 -9.16
CA LEU A 129 -8.00 2.37 -7.73
C LEU A 129 -8.82 1.14 -7.40
N SER A 130 -8.22 0.20 -6.69
CA SER A 130 -8.85 -1.07 -6.27
C SER A 130 -9.47 -0.99 -4.87
N ASN A 131 -9.69 0.21 -4.33
CA ASN A 131 -10.29 0.38 -3.03
C ASN A 131 -11.78 0.01 -3.06
N MET A 132 -12.23 -0.83 -2.13
CA MET A 132 -13.65 -1.22 -2.02
C MET A 132 -14.56 -0.01 -1.79
N SER A 133 -14.12 0.99 -1.03
CA SER A 133 -14.84 2.27 -0.86
C SER A 133 -15.00 3.06 -2.16
N LYS A 134 -14.25 2.73 -3.21
CA LYS A 134 -14.37 3.28 -4.57
C LYS A 134 -15.14 2.34 -5.50
N GLY A 135 -15.79 1.30 -4.95
CA GLY A 135 -16.65 0.37 -5.67
C GLY A 135 -15.90 -0.76 -6.37
N ALA A 136 -14.69 -1.12 -5.93
CA ALA A 136 -14.04 -2.34 -6.39
C ALA A 136 -14.76 -3.59 -5.87
N LEU A 137 -14.77 -4.64 -6.69
CA LEU A 137 -15.37 -5.94 -6.35
C LEU A 137 -14.32 -6.86 -5.74
N ALA A 138 -14.67 -7.47 -4.61
CA ALA A 138 -13.83 -8.48 -3.97
C ALA A 138 -14.13 -9.88 -4.55
N LYS A 139 -13.06 -10.67 -4.75
CA LYS A 139 -13.12 -12.09 -5.12
C LYS A 139 -12.08 -12.86 -4.34
N LEU A 140 -12.33 -14.14 -4.03
CA LEU A 140 -11.30 -15.02 -3.50
C LEU A 140 -10.13 -15.12 -4.48
N THR A 141 -8.92 -15.22 -3.95
CA THR A 141 -7.71 -15.36 -4.78
C THR A 141 -6.66 -16.24 -4.12
N LYS A 142 -5.85 -16.90 -4.94
CA LYS A 142 -4.67 -17.64 -4.49
C LYS A 142 -3.44 -16.75 -4.63
N LEU A 143 -2.54 -16.85 -3.67
CA LEU A 143 -1.25 -16.17 -3.70
C LEU A 143 -0.22 -16.97 -4.49
N THR A 144 0.63 -16.28 -5.24
CA THR A 144 1.79 -16.90 -5.88
C THR A 144 2.88 -17.20 -4.85
N LYS A 145 3.84 -18.05 -5.21
CA LYS A 145 5.01 -18.34 -4.34
C LYS A 145 5.77 -17.07 -3.96
N LYS A 146 5.87 -16.09 -4.86
CA LYS A 146 6.55 -14.80 -4.61
C LYS A 146 5.77 -13.93 -3.62
N GLU A 147 4.45 -13.83 -3.79
CA GLU A 147 3.58 -13.09 -2.87
C GLU A 147 3.60 -13.70 -1.46
N VAL A 148 3.56 -15.05 -1.36
CA VAL A 148 3.69 -15.76 -0.10
C VAL A 148 5.03 -15.48 0.57
N LYS A 149 6.15 -15.56 -0.19
CA LYS A 149 7.50 -15.27 0.34
C LYS A 149 7.59 -13.84 0.87
N ALA A 150 7.14 -12.86 0.10
CA ALA A 150 7.13 -11.46 0.50
C ALA A 150 6.26 -11.24 1.76
N SER A 151 5.03 -11.77 1.75
CA SER A 151 4.09 -11.62 2.87
C SER A 151 4.59 -12.23 4.17
N LYS A 152 5.29 -13.38 4.12
CA LYS A 152 5.93 -13.99 5.29
C LYS A 152 7.02 -13.09 5.89
N VAL A 153 7.87 -12.49 5.05
CA VAL A 153 8.93 -11.57 5.51
C VAL A 153 8.34 -10.31 6.11
N ILE A 154 7.36 -9.70 5.43
CA ILE A 154 6.68 -8.50 5.88
C ILE A 154 5.92 -8.79 7.19
N GLY A 155 5.16 -9.87 7.25
CA GLY A 155 4.39 -10.26 8.43
C GLY A 155 5.28 -10.46 9.66
N LYS A 156 6.44 -11.13 9.50
CA LYS A 156 7.41 -11.32 10.60
C LYS A 156 7.90 -9.97 11.14
N LEU A 157 8.23 -9.01 10.27
CA LEU A 157 8.70 -7.69 10.70
C LEU A 157 7.57 -6.87 11.35
N LEU A 158 6.34 -6.93 10.81
CA LEU A 158 5.17 -6.29 11.40
C LEU A 158 4.90 -6.80 12.81
N PHE A 159 4.92 -8.12 13.00
CA PHE A 159 4.71 -8.73 14.32
C PHE A 159 5.79 -8.32 15.33
N LYS A 160 7.07 -8.28 14.89
CA LYS A 160 8.18 -7.75 15.72
C LYS A 160 7.92 -6.29 16.15
N ASN A 161 7.29 -5.49 15.29
CA ASN A 161 6.90 -4.11 15.59
C ASN A 161 5.53 -3.99 16.27
N LYS A 162 5.01 -5.06 16.89
CA LYS A 162 3.73 -5.07 17.64
C LYS A 162 2.50 -4.73 16.79
N ILE A 163 2.58 -4.97 15.48
CA ILE A 163 1.45 -4.93 14.57
C ILE A 163 0.87 -6.34 14.45
N TYR A 164 -0.32 -6.53 14.99
CA TYR A 164 -1.00 -7.82 15.07
C TYR A 164 -1.93 -8.08 13.90
N PHE A 165 -2.45 -7.01 13.28
CA PHE A 165 -3.33 -7.10 12.12
C PHE A 165 -2.90 -6.11 11.04
N ALA A 166 -2.73 -6.59 9.81
CA ALA A 166 -2.37 -5.76 8.66
C ALA A 166 -2.95 -6.30 7.35
N GLY A 167 -3.12 -5.40 6.38
CA GLY A 167 -3.41 -5.72 5.00
C GLY A 167 -2.23 -5.30 4.11
N ILE A 168 -1.75 -6.21 3.26
CA ILE A 168 -0.62 -5.96 2.35
C ILE A 168 -1.14 -6.05 0.91
N ASP A 169 -0.84 -5.03 0.11
CA ASP A 169 -1.40 -4.92 -1.24
C ASP A 169 -0.35 -5.22 -2.32
N PHE A 170 -0.70 -6.15 -3.23
CA PHE A 170 0.14 -6.58 -4.36
C PHE A 170 -0.53 -6.33 -5.70
N VAL A 171 0.24 -5.89 -6.69
CA VAL A 171 -0.13 -5.87 -8.11
C VAL A 171 0.96 -6.58 -8.89
N GLN A 172 0.60 -7.54 -9.75
CA GLN A 172 1.57 -8.31 -10.55
C GLN A 172 2.75 -8.85 -9.71
N GLU A 173 2.45 -9.49 -8.57
CA GLU A 173 3.43 -10.03 -7.61
C GLU A 173 4.34 -8.98 -6.93
N LYS A 174 4.09 -7.68 -7.13
CA LYS A 174 4.87 -6.60 -6.54
C LYS A 174 4.08 -5.92 -5.42
N LEU A 175 4.73 -5.74 -4.27
CA LEU A 175 4.24 -4.91 -3.18
C LEU A 175 4.11 -3.47 -3.69
N ILE A 176 2.90 -2.92 -3.69
CA ILE A 176 2.69 -1.57 -4.23
C ILE A 176 2.94 -0.44 -3.21
N GLY A 177 3.51 -0.79 -2.07
CA GLY A 177 3.89 0.18 -1.03
C GLY A 177 2.78 0.51 -0.04
N ASP A 178 1.64 -0.18 -0.07
CA ASP A 178 0.57 0.02 0.91
C ASP A 178 0.57 -1.18 1.89
N ILE A 179 0.99 -0.90 3.13
CA ILE A 179 0.94 -1.82 4.28
C ILE A 179 -0.04 -1.23 5.27
N ASN A 180 -1.30 -1.65 5.14
CA ASN A 180 -2.41 -1.07 5.90
C ASN A 180 -2.41 -1.64 7.33
N VAL A 181 -2.08 -0.81 8.32
CA VAL A 181 -1.97 -1.20 9.74
C VAL A 181 -3.00 -0.52 10.63
N THR A 182 -3.65 0.53 10.14
CA THR A 182 -4.65 1.30 10.91
C THR A 182 -6.02 0.64 10.81
N SER A 183 -6.52 0.45 9.60
CA SER A 183 -7.86 -0.10 9.32
C SER A 183 -7.82 -0.93 8.03
N PRO A 184 -7.19 -2.10 8.03
CA PRO A 184 -7.18 -2.95 6.83
C PRO A 184 -8.60 -3.46 6.55
N THR A 185 -9.23 -2.89 5.52
CA THR A 185 -10.59 -3.25 5.08
C THR A 185 -10.60 -4.52 4.24
N GLY A 186 -11.77 -5.16 4.11
CA GLY A 186 -12.00 -6.30 3.24
C GLY A 186 -11.96 -7.66 3.94
N LEU A 187 -11.68 -7.71 5.25
CA LEU A 187 -11.71 -8.98 6.00
C LEU A 187 -13.14 -9.56 6.10
N ALA A 188 -14.17 -8.70 6.24
CA ALA A 188 -15.56 -9.13 6.19
C ALA A 188 -15.87 -9.78 4.83
N ALA A 189 -15.54 -9.10 3.73
CA ALA A 189 -15.72 -9.66 2.39
C ALA A 189 -14.95 -10.98 2.18
N TYR A 190 -13.75 -11.14 2.78
CA TYR A 190 -13.04 -12.40 2.75
C TYR A 190 -13.83 -13.51 3.48
N LYS A 191 -14.35 -13.19 4.68
CA LYS A 191 -15.17 -14.14 5.46
C LYS A 191 -16.42 -14.57 4.70
N ASP A 192 -17.12 -13.62 4.05
CA ASP A 192 -18.36 -13.90 3.31
C ASP A 192 -18.12 -14.72 2.04
N LEU A 193 -16.91 -14.72 1.50
CA LEU A 193 -16.50 -15.42 0.28
C LEU A 193 -15.82 -16.77 0.57
N SER A 194 -15.36 -17.03 1.79
CA SER A 194 -14.65 -18.25 2.20
C SER A 194 -15.56 -19.24 2.88
#